data_80ceefd3a04a7bcafd78d34e674083fd
#
_entry.id   80ceefd3a04a7bcafd78d34e674083fd
#
_cell.length_a   1.000
_cell.length_b   1.000
_cell.length_c   1.000
_cell.angle_alpha   90.00
_cell.angle_beta   90.00
_cell.angle_gamma   90.00
#
_symmetry.space_group_name_H-M   'P 1'
#
loop_
_entity.id
_entity.type
_entity.pdbx_description
1 polymer ?
#
loop_
_entity_poly.entity_id
_entity_poly.type
_entity_poly.pdbx_seq_one_letter_code
_entity_poly.pdbx_strand_id
1 'polypeptide(L)'
;VTVSSTPIAVPLTLAERVAATVLTHPGVAGLHGGVFGSVATYLPGRRLTGVRIGEGDEPVELGVVLHIHRPIPEVVRALRREVSVMCGGAAVNITVADIAVPVALAPDLAAVEPAG
;
A
#
# COMPACT_ATOMS: atom_id res chain seq x y z
N VAL A 1 20.53 0.90 25.95
CA VAL A 1 20.26 0.84 25.50
C VAL A 1 19.91 0.93 24.71
N THR A 2 19.89 0.92 24.77
CA THR A 2 19.53 0.91 24.17
C THR A 2 19.19 1.31 23.37
N VAL A 3 19.23 1.60 23.49
CA VAL A 3 18.82 1.92 22.79
C VAL A 3 18.99 2.01 21.79
N SER A 4 19.32 1.95 21.72
CA SER A 4 19.50 2.00 20.89
C SER A 4 19.18 2.12 20.01
N SER A 5 18.94 2.06 19.89
CA SER A 5 18.57 2.05 19.12
C SER A 5 18.08 2.70 18.51
N THR A 6 17.86 3.03 18.81
CA THR A 6 17.27 3.67 18.46
C THR A 6 17.37 4.26 17.40
N PRO A 7 17.68 3.95 16.73
CA PRO A 7 17.85 4.42 15.64
C PRO A 7 16.89 5.00 14.97
N ILE A 8 16.57 4.61 15.20
CA ILE A 8 15.79 5.16 15.18
C ILE A 8 15.88 6.46 14.96
N ALA A 9 16.79 6.96 15.03
CA ALA A 9 17.05 8.32 14.87
C ALA A 9 16.65 8.87 13.53
N VAL A 10 16.44 8.07 12.53
CA VAL A 10 16.04 8.55 11.21
C VAL A 10 14.52 8.61 11.15
N PRO A 11 13.95 9.83 11.07
CA PRO A 11 12.51 9.94 10.97
C PRO A 11 12.01 9.43 9.63
N LEU A 12 10.84 8.84 9.63
CA LEU A 12 10.21 8.39 8.39
C LEU A 12 9.71 9.59 7.60
N THR A 13 9.83 9.52 6.29
CA THR A 13 9.24 10.52 5.42
C THR A 13 7.73 10.34 5.41
N LEU A 14 7.03 11.35 4.91
CA LEU A 14 5.58 11.26 4.78
C LEU A 14 5.20 10.07 3.90
N ALA A 15 5.91 9.87 2.79
CA ALA A 15 5.63 8.75 1.90
C ALA A 15 5.76 7.42 2.61
N GLU A 16 6.78 7.27 3.44
CA GLU A 16 6.98 6.03 4.18
C GLU A 16 5.89 5.80 5.21
N ARG A 17 5.44 6.88 5.86
CA ARG A 17 4.35 6.75 6.83
C ARG A 17 3.04 6.39 6.15
N VAL A 18 2.79 6.97 4.98
CA VAL A 18 1.60 6.62 4.19
C VAL A 18 1.66 5.14 3.80
N ALA A 19 2.82 4.68 3.32
CA ALA A 19 2.97 3.29 2.95
C ALA A 19 2.70 2.36 4.13
N ALA A 20 3.26 2.69 5.30
CA ALA A 20 3.05 1.86 6.49
C ALA A 20 1.58 1.80 6.88
N THR A 21 0.91 2.95 6.85
CA THR A 21 -0.51 3.00 7.21
C THR A 21 -1.35 2.18 6.23
N VAL A 22 -1.09 2.31 4.95
CA VAL A 22 -1.83 1.55 3.93
C VAL A 22 -1.62 0.06 4.12
N LEU A 23 -0.38 -0.35 4.38
CA LEU A 23 -0.06 -1.77 4.52
C LEU A 23 -0.65 -2.39 5.78
N THR A 24 -1.01 -1.59 6.79
CA THR A 24 -1.63 -2.14 7.99
C THR A 24 -3.13 -2.36 7.82
N HIS A 25 -3.72 -1.85 6.76
CA HIS A 25 -5.16 -2.04 6.54
C HIS A 25 -5.42 -3.50 6.17
N PRO A 26 -6.39 -4.14 6.84
CA PRO A 26 -6.62 -5.58 6.61
C PRO A 26 -7.11 -5.92 5.21
N GLY A 27 -7.61 -4.96 4.46
CA GLY A 27 -8.02 -5.19 3.09
C GLY A 27 -6.91 -5.07 2.07
N VAL A 28 -5.72 -4.67 2.47
CA VAL A 28 -4.60 -4.40 1.56
C VAL A 28 -3.61 -5.56 1.59
N ALA A 29 -3.35 -6.13 0.43
CA ALA A 29 -2.36 -7.19 0.30
C ALA A 29 -0.97 -6.62 0.04
N GLY A 30 -0.88 -5.47 -0.58
CA GLY A 30 0.41 -4.87 -0.87
C GLY A 30 0.29 -3.57 -1.65
N LEU A 31 1.43 -2.99 -1.94
CA LEU A 31 1.54 -1.79 -2.76
C LEU A 31 1.98 -2.18 -4.16
N HIS A 32 1.61 -1.35 -5.15
CA HIS A 32 1.90 -1.66 -6.55
C HIS A 32 2.19 -0.37 -7.31
N GLY A 33 3.20 -0.39 -8.16
CA GLY A 33 3.61 0.79 -8.90
C GLY A 33 2.76 1.12 -10.12
N GLY A 34 1.72 0.34 -10.40
CA GLY A 34 0.89 0.53 -11.58
C GLY A 34 1.51 -0.13 -12.80
N VAL A 35 0.78 -0.02 -13.93
CA VAL A 35 1.18 -0.72 -15.16
C VAL A 35 2.58 -0.29 -15.61
N PHE A 36 2.88 1.01 -15.48
CA PHE A 36 4.17 1.52 -15.94
C PHE A 36 5.12 1.82 -14.80
N GLY A 37 4.78 1.43 -13.57
CA GLY A 37 5.63 1.66 -12.43
C GLY A 37 5.76 3.14 -12.05
N SER A 38 4.84 3.98 -12.50
CA SER A 38 4.95 5.41 -12.28
C SER A 38 4.51 5.86 -10.89
N VAL A 39 3.77 5.02 -10.18
CA VAL A 39 3.33 5.37 -8.83
C VAL A 39 4.44 4.98 -7.87
N ALA A 40 5.29 5.95 -7.58
CA ALA A 40 6.45 5.71 -6.72
C ALA A 40 6.99 7.02 -6.18
N THR A 41 7.67 6.94 -5.05
CA THR A 41 8.41 8.04 -4.46
C THR A 41 9.89 7.65 -4.46
N TYR A 42 10.74 8.53 -4.94
CA TYR A 42 12.17 8.27 -4.97
C TYR A 42 12.80 8.86 -3.71
N LEU A 43 13.47 8.00 -2.97
CA LEU A 43 14.15 8.37 -1.73
C LEU A 43 15.65 8.19 -1.94
N PRO A 44 16.48 8.80 -1.13
CA PRO A 44 17.93 8.62 -1.26
C PRO A 44 18.27 7.13 -1.20
N GLY A 45 18.87 6.63 -2.27
CA GLY A 45 19.31 5.27 -2.33
C GLY A 45 18.26 4.20 -2.55
N ARG A 46 16.97 4.59 -2.73
CA ARG A 46 15.92 3.60 -2.93
C ARG A 46 14.67 4.23 -3.51
N ARG A 47 13.76 3.35 -3.90
CA ARG A 47 12.49 3.75 -4.49
C ARG A 47 11.36 3.11 -3.69
N LEU A 48 10.37 3.92 -3.32
CA LEU A 48 9.20 3.45 -2.59
C LEU A 48 8.07 3.29 -3.61
N THR A 49 7.76 2.05 -3.93
CA THR A 49 6.75 1.73 -4.95
C THR A 49 5.35 1.79 -4.36
N GLY A 50 4.43 2.36 -5.12
CA GLY A 50 3.01 2.35 -4.76
C GLY A 50 2.54 3.58 -4.03
N VAL A 51 3.43 4.52 -3.70
CA VAL A 51 3.06 5.78 -3.06
C VAL A 51 3.77 6.91 -3.78
N ARG A 52 3.00 7.90 -4.21
CA ARG A 52 3.57 9.10 -4.81
C ARG A 52 2.90 10.30 -4.17
N ILE A 53 3.70 11.09 -3.47
CA ILE A 53 3.22 12.31 -2.83
C ILE A 53 3.34 13.44 -3.84
N GLY A 54 2.22 14.09 -4.13
CA GLY A 54 2.23 15.21 -5.05
C GLY A 54 2.83 16.44 -4.42
N GLU A 55 3.10 17.43 -5.26
CA GLU A 55 3.60 18.71 -4.82
C GLU A 55 2.50 19.74 -4.97
N GLY A 56 2.44 20.67 -4.00
CA GLY A 56 1.41 21.70 -4.05
C GLY A 56 0.02 21.10 -4.00
N ASP A 57 -0.77 21.39 -5.01
CA ASP A 57 -2.16 20.93 -5.07
C ASP A 57 -2.31 19.57 -5.74
N GLU A 58 -1.22 18.93 -6.13
CA GLU A 58 -1.32 17.64 -6.78
C GLU A 58 -1.82 16.59 -5.81
N PRO A 59 -2.62 15.63 -6.29
CA PRO A 59 -3.11 14.59 -5.41
C PRO A 59 -2.03 13.59 -5.04
N VAL A 60 -2.24 12.93 -3.92
CA VAL A 60 -1.44 11.77 -3.55
C VAL A 60 -1.91 10.60 -4.40
N GLU A 61 -0.99 9.82 -4.91
CA GLU A 61 -1.33 8.64 -5.70
C GLU A 61 -0.90 7.38 -4.98
N LEU A 62 -1.80 6.42 -4.91
CA LEU A 62 -1.54 5.12 -4.32
C LEU A 62 -1.85 4.04 -5.34
N GLY A 63 -0.96 3.03 -5.41
CA GLY A 63 -1.25 1.82 -6.15
C GLY A 63 -1.29 0.66 -5.17
N VAL A 64 -2.37 -0.09 -5.16
CA VAL A 64 -2.56 -1.13 -4.17
C VAL A 64 -3.02 -2.43 -4.80
N VAL A 65 -2.71 -3.52 -4.10
CA VAL A 65 -3.28 -4.84 -4.35
C VAL A 65 -4.20 -5.13 -3.17
N LEU A 66 -5.45 -5.44 -3.45
CA LEU A 66 -6.43 -5.66 -2.39
C LEU A 66 -6.80 -7.13 -2.27
N HIS A 67 -7.19 -7.53 -1.07
CA HIS A 67 -7.66 -8.89 -0.85
C HIS A 67 -9.09 -9.02 -1.39
N ILE A 68 -9.34 -10.14 -2.08
CA ILE A 68 -10.63 -10.35 -2.73
C ILE A 68 -11.79 -10.48 -1.74
N HIS A 69 -11.50 -10.88 -0.52
CA HIS A 69 -12.55 -11.15 0.47
C HIS A 69 -13.07 -9.89 1.15
N ARG A 70 -12.58 -8.73 0.79
CA ARG A 70 -13.03 -7.46 1.36
C ARG A 70 -13.67 -6.61 0.28
N PRO A 71 -14.78 -5.92 0.59
CA PRO A 71 -15.44 -5.07 -0.42
C PRO A 71 -14.52 -3.93 -0.85
N ILE A 72 -14.21 -3.90 -2.13
CA ILE A 72 -13.27 -2.92 -2.67
C ILE A 72 -13.68 -1.48 -2.39
N PRO A 73 -14.95 -1.08 -2.63
CA PRO A 73 -15.33 0.31 -2.39
C PRO A 73 -15.14 0.74 -0.95
N GLU A 74 -15.37 -0.15 0.01
CA GLU A 74 -15.19 0.20 1.41
C GLU A 74 -13.72 0.37 1.75
N VAL A 75 -12.88 -0.52 1.25
CA VAL A 75 -11.45 -0.42 1.48
C VAL A 75 -10.90 0.85 0.87
N VAL A 76 -11.26 1.14 -0.38
CA VAL A 76 -10.80 2.35 -1.06
C VAL A 76 -11.23 3.60 -0.31
N ARG A 77 -12.47 3.62 0.16
CA ARG A 77 -12.97 4.79 0.89
C ARG A 77 -12.20 5.01 2.20
N ALA A 78 -11.94 3.92 2.91
CA ALA A 78 -11.19 4.01 4.17
C ALA A 78 -9.77 4.48 3.94
N LEU A 79 -9.10 3.93 2.93
CA LEU A 79 -7.74 4.33 2.61
C LEU A 79 -7.68 5.79 2.20
N ARG A 80 -8.61 6.21 1.36
CA ARG A 80 -8.64 7.61 0.92
C ARG A 80 -8.77 8.55 2.08
N ARG A 81 -9.67 8.24 3.01
CA ARG A 81 -9.88 9.08 4.18
C ARG A 81 -8.65 9.15 5.06
N GLU A 82 -8.06 7.99 5.36
CA GLU A 82 -6.91 7.94 6.24
C GLU A 82 -5.70 8.66 5.65
N VAL A 83 -5.44 8.41 4.37
CA VAL A 83 -4.29 9.02 3.73
C VAL A 83 -4.49 10.52 3.53
N SER A 84 -5.71 10.95 3.21
CA SER A 84 -5.99 12.37 3.07
C SER A 84 -5.72 13.11 4.38
N VAL A 85 -6.12 12.54 5.51
CA VAL A 85 -5.84 13.15 6.80
C VAL A 85 -4.33 13.26 7.05
N MET A 86 -3.59 12.22 6.72
CA MET A 86 -2.14 12.24 6.89
C MET A 86 -1.47 13.30 6.03
N CYS A 87 -2.07 13.63 4.90
CA CYS A 87 -1.48 14.53 3.93
C CYS A 87 -2.14 15.92 3.94
N GLY A 88 -2.69 16.31 5.09
CA GLY A 88 -3.22 17.66 5.26
C GLY A 88 -4.50 17.95 4.50
N GLY A 89 -5.28 16.92 4.18
CA GLY A 89 -6.53 17.09 3.45
C GLY A 89 -6.37 16.99 1.94
N ALA A 90 -5.21 16.53 1.46
CA ALA A 90 -4.98 16.41 0.04
C ALA A 90 -5.90 15.38 -0.59
N ALA A 91 -6.21 15.57 -1.87
CA ALA A 91 -6.93 14.56 -2.64
C ALA A 91 -6.07 13.32 -2.79
N VAL A 92 -6.70 12.15 -2.81
CA VAL A 92 -6.00 10.88 -2.91
C VAL A 92 -6.60 10.08 -4.05
N ASN A 93 -5.76 9.73 -5.01
CA ASN A 93 -6.17 8.87 -6.13
C ASN A 93 -5.63 7.47 -5.85
N ILE A 94 -6.52 6.49 -5.88
CA ILE A 94 -6.14 5.12 -5.56
C ILE A 94 -6.39 4.26 -6.78
N THR A 95 -5.34 3.58 -7.22
CA THR A 95 -5.43 2.62 -8.30
C THR A 95 -5.38 1.22 -7.68
N VAL A 96 -6.42 0.44 -7.90
CA VAL A 96 -6.42 -0.96 -7.50
C VAL A 96 -5.79 -1.73 -8.66
N ALA A 97 -4.52 -2.06 -8.50
CA ALA A 97 -3.76 -2.64 -9.60
C ALA A 97 -3.98 -4.13 -9.74
N ASP A 98 -4.39 -4.79 -8.67
CA ASP A 98 -4.58 -6.23 -8.71
C ASP A 98 -5.40 -6.65 -7.50
N ILE A 99 -5.91 -7.88 -7.56
CA ILE A 99 -6.67 -8.48 -6.48
C ILE A 99 -5.95 -9.76 -6.06
N ALA A 100 -5.69 -9.86 -4.76
CA ALA A 100 -5.02 -11.05 -4.23
C ALA A 100 -6.06 -12.05 -3.74
N VAL A 101 -5.88 -13.28 -4.16
CA VAL A 101 -6.72 -14.38 -3.70
C VAL A 101 -6.01 -15.01 -2.50
N PRO A 102 -6.74 -15.26 -1.40
CA PRO A 102 -6.10 -15.84 -0.22
C PRO A 102 -5.39 -17.15 -0.54
N VAL A 103 -4.21 -17.32 0.04
CA VAL A 103 -3.44 -18.54 -0.16
C VAL A 103 -4.24 -19.76 0.28
N ALA A 104 -5.10 -19.57 1.28
CA ALA A 104 -5.91 -20.68 1.77
C ALA A 104 -6.79 -21.30 0.71
N LEU A 105 -7.09 -20.58 -0.37
CA LEU A 105 -7.87 -21.16 -1.45
C LEU A 105 -7.01 -21.96 -2.42
N ALA A 106 -5.74 -21.64 -2.52
CA ALA A 106 -4.85 -22.32 -3.45
C ALA A 106 -4.56 -23.76 -3.02
N PRO A 107 -4.36 -24.06 -1.75
CA PRO A 107 -4.06 -25.43 -1.34
C PRO A 107 -5.13 -26.43 -1.71
N ASP A 108 -6.37 -25.99 -1.75
CA ASP A 108 -7.45 -26.91 -2.12
C ASP A 108 -7.25 -27.38 -3.54
N LEU A 109 -6.88 -26.49 -4.42
CA LEU A 109 -6.61 -26.86 -5.80
C LEU A 109 -5.39 -27.76 -5.91
N ALA A 110 -4.35 -27.41 -5.14
CA ALA A 110 -3.13 -28.19 -5.17
C ALA A 110 -3.37 -29.58 -4.61
N ALA A 111 -4.21 -29.69 -3.61
CA ALA A 111 -4.50 -30.99 -3.01
C ALA A 111 -5.30 -31.86 -3.98
N VAL A 112 -6.12 -31.25 -4.76
CA VAL A 112 -6.93 -32.00 -5.71
C VAL A 112 -6.07 -32.56 -6.84
N GLU A 113 -5.14 -31.76 -7.31
CA GLU A 113 -4.32 -32.17 -8.43
C GLU A 113 -3.48 -33.40 -8.16
N PRO A 114 -2.76 -33.44 -7.05
CA PRO A 114 -1.92 -34.59 -6.79
C PRO A 114 -2.73 -35.87 -6.64
N ALA A 115 -3.95 -35.70 -6.21
CA ALA A 115 -4.81 -36.85 -6.06
C ALA A 115 -5.12 -37.49 -7.40
N GLY A 116 -5.01 -36.70 -8.41
CA GLY A 116 -5.24 -37.21 -9.75
C GLY A 116 -4.09 -38.03 -10.31
#